data_7d99a8d0d77944418615700b45f06a60
#
_entry.id   7d99a8d0d77944418615700b45f06a60
#
_cell.length_a   1.000
_cell.length_b   1.000
_cell.length_c   1.000
_cell.angle_alpha   90.00
_cell.angle_beta   90.00
_cell.angle_gamma   90.00
#
_symmetry.space_group_name_H-M   'P 1'
#
loop_
_entity.id
_entity.type
_entity.pdbx_description
1 polymer ?
#
loop_
_entity_poly.entity_id
_entity_poly.type
_entity_poly.pdbx_seq_one_letter_code
_entity_poly.pdbx_strand_id
1 'polypeptide(L)'
;MTETKEPVATGREYHGVSIPPAGTYELDVIHTVVGFVARHMLSKVRGQFTEFTGTVEVGESPEDSRVDVEIKAGSITTHTQKRDEHLTSGDFLEIEKHPVLTFKSTAVRPTGGDSFELDGDLTIKDITRPVTLAGEFLGWGPDMEGEAMFAASAKTTIDREDWDMTWNMAVETGGFLVGKRVDLEIEVEAHRVR
;
A
#
# COMPACT_ATOMS: atom_id res chain seq x y z
N MET A 1 -35.95 24.08 11.87
CA MET A 1 -34.51 24.26 11.61
C MET A 1 -34.19 23.39 10.43
N THR A 2 -34.05 23.98 9.25
CA THR A 2 -33.70 23.25 8.02
C THR A 2 -32.17 23.06 8.04
N GLU A 3 -31.71 21.86 8.29
CA GLU A 3 -30.31 21.49 8.10
C GLU A 3 -30.00 21.70 6.59
N THR A 4 -29.19 22.67 6.32
CA THR A 4 -28.63 22.88 4.98
C THR A 4 -27.61 21.78 4.77
N LYS A 5 -28.02 20.72 4.08
CA LYS A 5 -27.12 19.68 3.61
C LYS A 5 -26.07 20.36 2.75
N GLU A 6 -24.79 20.34 3.18
CA GLU A 6 -23.71 20.84 2.35
C GLU A 6 -23.72 20.13 1.00
N PRO A 7 -23.35 20.82 -0.10
CA PRO A 7 -23.37 20.19 -1.40
C PRO A 7 -22.41 19.01 -1.42
N VAL A 8 -22.92 17.85 -1.85
CA VAL A 8 -22.10 16.66 -2.13
C VAL A 8 -20.96 17.09 -3.05
N ALA A 9 -19.74 16.74 -2.66
CA ALA A 9 -18.55 17.06 -3.43
C ALA A 9 -18.73 16.59 -4.89
N THR A 10 -18.54 17.48 -5.84
CA THR A 10 -18.69 17.18 -7.26
C THR A 10 -17.40 16.58 -7.81
N GLY A 11 -17.50 15.39 -8.42
CA GLY A 11 -16.40 14.78 -9.15
C GLY A 11 -15.98 15.58 -10.38
N ARG A 12 -14.87 15.20 -10.93
CA ARG A 12 -14.23 15.82 -12.09
C ARG A 12 -14.01 14.77 -13.17
N GLU A 13 -13.88 15.21 -14.41
CA GLU A 13 -13.58 14.36 -15.55
C GLU A 13 -12.09 14.49 -15.93
N TYR A 14 -11.41 13.36 -16.07
CA TYR A 14 -10.04 13.30 -16.59
C TYR A 14 -9.95 12.24 -17.67
N HIS A 15 -9.77 12.64 -18.92
CA HIS A 15 -9.70 11.74 -20.10
C HIS A 15 -10.82 10.69 -20.17
N GLY A 16 -12.06 11.07 -19.79
CA GLY A 16 -13.22 10.19 -19.80
C GLY A 16 -13.37 9.32 -18.56
N VAL A 17 -12.50 9.46 -17.57
CA VAL A 17 -12.61 8.84 -16.26
C VAL A 17 -13.15 9.86 -15.26
N SER A 18 -14.19 9.48 -14.51
CA SER A 18 -14.68 10.30 -13.40
C SER A 18 -13.76 10.14 -12.20
N ILE A 19 -13.13 11.23 -11.76
CA ILE A 19 -12.18 11.26 -10.67
C ILE A 19 -12.72 12.04 -9.46
N PRO A 20 -12.25 11.76 -8.23
CA PRO A 20 -12.72 12.42 -7.02
C PRO A 20 -12.34 13.90 -7.00
N PRO A 21 -13.01 14.73 -6.18
CA PRO A 21 -12.60 16.10 -5.94
C PRO A 21 -11.16 16.20 -5.45
N ALA A 22 -10.47 17.28 -5.80
CA ALA A 22 -9.15 17.56 -5.24
C ALA A 22 -9.24 17.78 -3.72
N GLY A 23 -8.20 17.39 -3.01
CA GLY A 23 -8.10 17.54 -1.55
C GLY A 23 -7.34 16.41 -0.88
N THR A 24 -7.30 16.46 0.43
CA THR A 24 -6.65 15.47 1.28
C THR A 24 -7.62 14.34 1.61
N TYR A 25 -7.14 13.11 1.47
CA TYR A 25 -7.86 11.88 1.82
C TYR A 25 -7.01 11.07 2.81
N GLU A 26 -7.64 10.51 3.81
CA GLU A 26 -7.00 9.58 4.75
C GLU A 26 -7.39 8.14 4.42
N LEU A 27 -6.46 7.21 4.55
CA LEU A 27 -6.71 5.79 4.34
C LEU A 27 -7.68 5.27 5.41
N ASP A 28 -8.72 4.57 4.97
CA ASP A 28 -9.56 3.78 5.86
C ASP A 28 -8.84 2.48 6.22
N VAL A 29 -8.39 2.37 7.47
CA VAL A 29 -7.63 1.21 7.97
C VAL A 29 -8.48 -0.07 7.98
N ILE A 30 -9.81 0.05 8.03
CA ILE A 30 -10.70 -1.10 8.09
C ILE A 30 -10.86 -1.74 6.71
N HIS A 31 -10.93 -0.92 5.66
CA HIS A 31 -11.17 -1.37 4.29
C HIS A 31 -9.92 -1.36 3.40
N THR A 32 -8.78 -0.87 3.91
CA THR A 32 -7.49 -0.91 3.21
C THR A 32 -6.70 -2.15 3.61
N VAL A 33 -6.09 -2.81 2.64
CA VAL A 33 -5.22 -3.97 2.85
C VAL A 33 -3.80 -3.65 2.36
N VAL A 34 -2.83 -3.73 3.26
CA VAL A 34 -1.41 -3.67 2.94
C VAL A 34 -0.87 -5.09 2.98
N GLY A 35 -1.04 -5.81 1.88
CA GLY A 35 -0.78 -7.24 1.75
C GLY A 35 0.51 -7.59 1.03
N PHE A 36 0.99 -8.79 1.29
CA PHE A 36 2.12 -9.37 0.57
C PHE A 36 1.98 -10.87 0.36
N VAL A 37 2.67 -11.39 -0.65
CA VAL A 37 2.76 -12.83 -0.94
C VAL A 37 4.21 -13.20 -1.13
N ALA A 38 4.71 -14.13 -0.31
CA ALA A 38 6.05 -14.68 -0.42
C ALA A 38 5.99 -16.19 -0.73
N ARG A 39 7.02 -16.70 -1.40
CA ARG A 39 7.16 -18.15 -1.62
C ARG A 39 7.89 -18.77 -0.44
N HIS A 40 7.31 -19.86 0.09
CA HIS A 40 7.93 -20.73 1.08
C HIS A 40 7.99 -22.15 0.50
N MET A 41 9.18 -22.60 0.14
CA MET A 41 9.39 -23.84 -0.61
C MET A 41 8.53 -23.87 -1.89
N LEU A 42 7.50 -24.72 -1.92
CA LEU A 42 6.59 -24.89 -3.07
C LEU A 42 5.28 -24.11 -2.93
N SER A 43 4.98 -23.60 -1.73
CA SER A 43 3.72 -22.91 -1.44
C SER A 43 3.89 -21.41 -1.39
N LYS A 44 2.76 -20.68 -1.54
CA LYS A 44 2.68 -19.24 -1.30
C LYS A 44 2.20 -19.00 0.13
N VAL A 45 2.87 -18.11 0.82
CA VAL A 45 2.45 -17.56 2.11
C VAL A 45 1.93 -16.16 1.88
N ARG A 46 0.71 -15.90 2.33
CA ARG A 46 0.11 -14.57 2.34
C ARG A 46 0.22 -13.97 3.73
N GLY A 47 0.48 -12.69 3.79
CA GLY A 47 0.48 -11.91 5.00
C GLY A 47 0.07 -10.48 4.72
N GLN A 48 -0.09 -9.71 5.79
CA GLN A 48 -0.43 -8.29 5.73
C GLN A 48 0.10 -7.56 6.95
N PHE A 49 0.11 -6.23 6.86
CA PHE A 49 0.30 -5.33 8.00
C PHE A 49 -1.07 -4.82 8.43
N THR A 50 -1.33 -4.81 9.74
CA THR A 50 -2.64 -4.45 10.31
C THR A 50 -2.68 -3.06 10.93
N GLU A 51 -1.52 -2.41 11.12
CA GLU A 51 -1.42 -1.06 11.65
C GLU A 51 -0.61 -0.18 10.70
N PHE A 52 -1.26 0.79 10.12
CA PHE A 52 -0.67 1.78 9.22
C PHE A 52 -1.50 3.05 9.25
N THR A 53 -0.92 4.13 8.77
CA THR A 53 -1.60 5.40 8.47
C THR A 53 -1.15 5.88 7.10
N GLY A 54 -1.98 6.67 6.44
CA GLY A 54 -1.57 7.24 5.16
C GLY A 54 -2.52 8.32 4.70
N THR A 55 -1.96 9.21 3.89
CA THR A 55 -2.69 10.29 3.23
C THR A 55 -2.49 10.23 1.73
N VAL A 56 -3.54 10.61 1.02
CA VAL A 56 -3.51 10.82 -0.42
C VAL A 56 -3.94 12.25 -0.68
N GLU A 57 -3.01 13.07 -1.15
CA GLU A 57 -3.31 14.39 -1.69
C GLU A 57 -3.76 14.21 -3.14
N VAL A 58 -5.05 14.33 -3.38
CA VAL A 58 -5.61 14.28 -4.74
C VAL A 58 -5.45 15.65 -5.36
N GLY A 59 -4.61 15.76 -6.40
CA GLY A 59 -4.33 16.99 -7.12
C GLY A 59 -5.45 17.40 -8.09
N GLU A 60 -5.29 18.55 -8.75
CA GLU A 60 -6.20 18.99 -9.80
C GLU A 60 -6.17 18.05 -11.02
N SER A 61 -5.02 17.50 -11.34
CA SER A 61 -4.88 16.36 -12.22
C SER A 61 -4.30 15.17 -11.46
N PRO A 62 -4.51 13.92 -11.92
CA PRO A 62 -3.94 12.73 -11.25
C PRO A 62 -2.43 12.80 -11.05
N GLU A 63 -1.69 13.39 -11.99
CA GLU A 63 -0.23 13.55 -11.94
C GLU A 63 0.25 14.46 -10.81
N ASP A 64 -0.61 15.37 -10.33
CA ASP A 64 -0.32 16.28 -9.23
C ASP A 64 -0.56 15.62 -7.86
N SER A 65 -1.09 14.39 -7.86
CA SER A 65 -1.42 13.69 -6.63
C SER A 65 -0.17 13.15 -5.91
N ARG A 66 -0.28 12.97 -4.59
CA ARG A 66 0.79 12.46 -3.73
C ARG A 66 0.23 11.44 -2.75
N VAL A 67 1.05 10.46 -2.42
CA VAL A 67 0.73 9.39 -1.45
C VAL A 67 1.85 9.31 -0.43
N ASP A 68 1.51 9.34 0.85
CA ASP A 68 2.45 9.14 1.97
C ASP A 68 1.85 8.11 2.92
N VAL A 69 2.58 7.03 3.18
CA VAL A 69 2.11 5.92 4.03
C VAL A 69 3.19 5.55 5.03
N GLU A 70 2.79 5.39 6.28
CA GLU A 70 3.59 4.86 7.37
C GLU A 70 2.97 3.55 7.88
N ILE A 71 3.78 2.49 8.00
CA ILE A 71 3.34 1.15 8.39
C ILE A 71 4.14 0.71 9.60
N LYS A 72 3.47 0.25 10.66
CA LYS A 72 4.13 -0.35 11.81
C LYS A 72 4.65 -1.74 11.46
N ALA A 73 5.96 -1.91 11.43
CA ALA A 73 6.61 -3.17 11.06
C ALA A 73 6.15 -4.35 11.94
N GLY A 74 5.92 -4.09 13.23
CA GLY A 74 5.46 -5.09 14.19
C GLY A 74 4.02 -5.57 14.00
N SER A 75 3.24 -4.90 13.15
CA SER A 75 1.86 -5.30 12.85
C SER A 75 1.75 -6.39 11.78
N ILE A 76 2.88 -6.91 11.31
CA ILE A 76 2.92 -8.00 10.32
C ILE A 76 2.22 -9.25 10.85
N THR A 77 1.35 -9.83 10.04
CA THR A 77 0.73 -11.12 10.35
C THR A 77 0.62 -12.01 9.12
N THR A 78 0.88 -13.26 9.32
CA THR A 78 0.62 -14.35 8.37
C THR A 78 -0.33 -15.37 8.98
N HIS A 79 -1.02 -15.00 10.08
CA HIS A 79 -1.92 -15.87 10.87
C HIS A 79 -1.21 -17.11 11.46
N THR A 80 0.10 -17.01 11.68
CA THR A 80 0.92 -18.08 12.29
C THR A 80 1.93 -17.43 13.21
N GLN A 81 1.67 -17.43 14.51
CA GLN A 81 2.44 -16.70 15.53
C GLN A 81 3.95 -16.94 15.41
N LYS A 82 4.39 -18.20 15.36
CA LYS A 82 5.82 -18.54 15.27
C LYS A 82 6.50 -17.94 14.03
N ARG A 83 5.79 -17.85 12.92
CA ARG A 83 6.32 -17.23 11.70
C ARG A 83 6.35 -15.71 11.84
N ASP A 84 5.32 -15.12 12.41
CA ASP A 84 5.22 -13.68 12.61
C ASP A 84 6.32 -13.19 13.58
N GLU A 85 6.59 -13.94 14.66
CA GLU A 85 7.73 -13.69 15.56
C GLU A 85 9.08 -13.75 14.81
N HIS A 86 9.26 -14.70 13.89
CA HIS A 86 10.48 -14.78 13.09
C HIS A 86 10.60 -13.63 12.08
N LEU A 87 9.50 -13.22 11.45
CA LEU A 87 9.47 -12.09 10.52
C LEU A 87 9.80 -10.75 11.22
N THR A 88 9.49 -10.60 12.50
CA THR A 88 9.83 -9.41 13.28
C THR A 88 11.25 -9.41 13.84
N SER A 89 11.95 -10.54 13.81
CA SER A 89 13.29 -10.69 14.33
C SER A 89 14.39 -10.07 13.46
N GLY A 90 15.64 -10.09 13.93
CA GLY A 90 16.81 -9.59 13.21
C GLY A 90 17.11 -10.32 11.89
N ASP A 91 16.55 -11.50 11.67
CA ASP A 91 16.65 -12.23 10.41
C ASP A 91 15.87 -11.56 9.25
N PHE A 92 14.84 -10.75 9.58
CA PHE A 92 13.97 -10.08 8.61
C PHE A 92 13.80 -8.60 8.93
N LEU A 93 12.68 -8.19 9.52
CA LEU A 93 12.31 -6.77 9.68
C LEU A 93 13.08 -6.06 10.82
N GLU A 94 13.59 -6.79 11.81
CA GLU A 94 14.35 -6.25 12.94
C GLU A 94 13.64 -5.07 13.62
N ILE A 95 12.38 -5.30 14.01
CA ILE A 95 11.46 -4.23 14.44
C ILE A 95 11.92 -3.43 15.66
N GLU A 96 12.81 -3.99 16.50
CA GLU A 96 13.37 -3.27 17.65
C GLU A 96 14.26 -2.09 17.22
N LYS A 97 14.88 -2.19 16.02
CA LYS A 97 15.70 -1.12 15.44
C LYS A 97 14.92 -0.33 14.39
N HIS A 98 14.05 -1.03 13.64
CA HIS A 98 13.34 -0.48 12.49
C HIS A 98 11.81 -0.67 12.67
N PRO A 99 11.17 0.09 13.57
CA PRO A 99 9.76 -0.12 13.93
C PRO A 99 8.77 0.28 12.83
N VAL A 100 9.22 0.99 11.79
CA VAL A 100 8.37 1.60 10.77
C VAL A 100 8.89 1.32 9.38
N LEU A 101 7.97 1.01 8.45
CA LEU A 101 8.19 1.08 7.00
C LEU A 101 7.49 2.33 6.47
N THR A 102 8.02 2.95 5.43
CA THR A 102 7.37 4.11 4.79
C THR A 102 7.34 3.96 3.27
N PHE A 103 6.29 4.51 2.68
CA PHE A 103 6.22 4.71 1.24
C PHE A 103 5.86 6.16 0.96
N LYS A 104 6.61 6.82 0.09
CA LYS A 104 6.36 8.19 -0.38
C LYS A 104 6.36 8.24 -1.89
N SER A 105 5.24 8.61 -2.48
CA SER A 105 5.16 8.71 -3.93
C SER A 105 6.06 9.82 -4.47
N THR A 106 6.63 9.57 -5.63
CA THR A 106 7.42 10.55 -6.40
C THR A 106 6.71 10.99 -7.67
N ALA A 107 5.87 10.12 -8.25
CA ALA A 107 5.04 10.45 -9.40
C ALA A 107 3.81 9.54 -9.47
N VAL A 108 2.71 10.08 -9.99
CA VAL A 108 1.53 9.34 -10.44
C VAL A 108 1.44 9.50 -11.95
N ARG A 109 1.37 8.41 -12.69
CA ARG A 109 1.30 8.40 -14.15
C ARG A 109 0.09 7.62 -14.64
N PRO A 110 -0.99 8.28 -15.09
CA PRO A 110 -2.07 7.60 -15.78
C PRO A 110 -1.55 6.88 -17.03
N THR A 111 -1.95 5.62 -17.20
CA THR A 111 -1.51 4.79 -18.33
C THR A 111 -2.62 4.47 -19.33
N GLY A 112 -3.83 4.94 -19.03
CA GLY A 112 -5.01 4.84 -19.88
C GLY A 112 -6.20 4.18 -19.18
N GLY A 113 -7.40 4.71 -19.40
CA GLY A 113 -8.59 4.32 -18.65
C GLY A 113 -8.38 4.51 -17.15
N ASP A 114 -8.73 3.51 -16.36
CA ASP A 114 -8.60 3.53 -14.90
C ASP A 114 -7.20 3.10 -14.41
N SER A 115 -6.28 2.76 -15.32
CA SER A 115 -4.94 2.26 -14.99
C SER A 115 -3.94 3.39 -14.77
N PHE A 116 -3.04 3.21 -13.80
CA PHE A 116 -1.95 4.14 -13.52
C PHE A 116 -0.69 3.40 -13.03
N GLU A 117 0.42 4.09 -13.07
CA GLU A 117 1.64 3.72 -12.36
C GLU A 117 1.91 4.72 -11.25
N LEU A 118 2.25 4.21 -10.07
CA LEU A 118 2.65 4.99 -8.90
C LEU A 118 4.12 4.70 -8.60
N ASP A 119 4.97 5.67 -8.91
CA ASP A 119 6.37 5.63 -8.49
C ASP A 119 6.52 6.18 -7.09
N GLY A 120 7.42 5.60 -6.32
CA GLY A 120 7.71 6.10 -4.99
C GLY A 120 8.94 5.45 -4.38
N ASP A 121 9.33 6.01 -3.27
CA ASP A 121 10.42 5.54 -2.43
C ASP A 121 9.86 4.67 -1.31
N LEU A 122 10.20 3.37 -1.33
CA LEU A 122 9.87 2.42 -0.28
C LEU A 122 11.07 2.27 0.66
N THR A 123 10.85 2.54 1.94
CA THR A 123 11.87 2.38 2.99
C THR A 123 11.51 1.21 3.90
N ILE A 124 12.41 0.24 3.99
CA ILE A 124 12.35 -0.90 4.93
C ILE A 124 13.74 -1.00 5.58
N LYS A 125 13.81 -1.19 6.89
CA LYS A 125 15.07 -1.28 7.64
C LYS A 125 16.02 -0.10 7.37
N ASP A 126 15.49 1.13 7.30
CA ASP A 126 16.22 2.37 6.96
C ASP A 126 16.90 2.35 5.58
N ILE A 127 16.60 1.36 4.74
CA ILE A 127 17.08 1.28 3.36
C ILE A 127 15.94 1.75 2.44
N THR A 128 16.19 2.79 1.66
CA THR A 128 15.24 3.34 0.70
C THR A 128 15.54 2.85 -0.71
N ARG A 129 14.54 2.37 -1.42
CA ARG A 129 14.62 1.97 -2.83
C ARG A 129 13.44 2.53 -3.61
N PRO A 130 13.66 2.98 -4.85
CA PRO A 130 12.57 3.33 -5.74
C PRO A 130 11.80 2.07 -6.15
N VAL A 131 10.48 2.17 -6.13
CA VAL A 131 9.56 1.12 -6.61
C VAL A 131 8.49 1.74 -7.50
N THR A 132 7.97 0.96 -8.44
CA THR A 132 6.80 1.32 -9.24
C THR A 132 5.70 0.31 -8.96
N LEU A 133 4.53 0.79 -8.56
CA LEU A 133 3.33 -0.01 -8.41
C LEU A 133 2.44 0.19 -9.63
N ALA A 134 1.99 -0.92 -10.23
CA ALA A 134 0.93 -0.88 -11.23
C ALA A 134 -0.41 -0.81 -10.50
N GLY A 135 -1.18 0.23 -10.75
CA GLY A 135 -2.44 0.52 -10.07
C GLY A 135 -3.65 0.54 -11.00
N GLU A 136 -4.81 0.39 -10.39
CA GLU A 136 -6.13 0.54 -11.01
C GLU A 136 -7.00 1.38 -10.08
N PHE A 137 -7.56 2.45 -10.61
CA PHE A 137 -8.57 3.25 -9.94
C PHE A 137 -9.92 2.55 -10.06
N LEU A 138 -10.54 2.21 -8.93
CA LEU A 138 -11.77 1.43 -8.90
C LEU A 138 -13.03 2.29 -8.85
N GLY A 139 -12.87 3.61 -8.65
CA GLY A 139 -13.96 4.56 -8.63
C GLY A 139 -13.99 5.43 -7.37
N TRP A 140 -14.94 6.36 -7.34
CA TRP A 140 -15.19 7.24 -6.21
C TRP A 140 -16.69 7.48 -6.04
N GLY A 141 -17.08 7.92 -4.87
CA GLY A 141 -18.47 8.29 -4.55
C GLY A 141 -18.59 8.91 -3.18
N PRO A 142 -19.80 9.28 -2.75
CA PRO A 142 -20.04 9.71 -1.38
C PRO A 142 -20.06 8.49 -0.44
N ASP A 143 -19.46 8.66 0.72
CA ASP A 143 -19.61 7.72 1.83
C ASP A 143 -20.97 7.88 2.53
N MET A 144 -21.20 7.19 3.65
CA MET A 144 -22.46 7.24 4.40
C MET A 144 -22.73 8.61 5.04
N GLU A 145 -21.71 9.44 5.22
CA GLU A 145 -21.79 10.79 5.77
C GLU A 145 -21.95 11.84 4.66
N GLY A 146 -21.78 11.43 3.40
CA GLY A 146 -21.85 12.28 2.21
C GLY A 146 -20.52 12.89 1.80
N GLU A 147 -19.40 12.51 2.44
CA GLU A 147 -18.06 12.91 2.06
C GLU A 147 -17.55 12.08 0.89
N ALA A 148 -16.63 12.65 0.10
CA ALA A 148 -16.05 11.90 -1.00
C ALA A 148 -15.12 10.81 -0.50
N MET A 149 -15.28 9.60 -1.03
CA MET A 149 -14.36 8.48 -0.86
C MET A 149 -13.94 7.93 -2.21
N PHE A 150 -12.81 7.28 -2.30
CA PHE A 150 -12.40 6.54 -3.48
C PHE A 150 -11.75 5.21 -3.11
N ALA A 151 -11.74 4.30 -4.09
CA ALA A 151 -11.04 3.03 -3.99
C ALA A 151 -10.04 2.85 -5.14
N ALA A 152 -8.94 2.19 -4.85
CA ALA A 152 -7.90 1.83 -5.81
C ALA A 152 -7.20 0.54 -5.40
N SER A 153 -6.64 -0.18 -6.36
CA SER A 153 -5.72 -1.27 -6.10
C SER A 153 -4.33 -0.96 -6.66
N ALA A 154 -3.29 -1.55 -6.10
CA ALA A 154 -1.94 -1.41 -6.62
C ALA A 154 -1.10 -2.66 -6.31
N LYS A 155 -0.17 -3.00 -7.19
CA LYS A 155 0.70 -4.16 -7.02
C LYS A 155 2.08 -3.93 -7.58
N THR A 156 3.06 -4.59 -6.96
CA THR A 156 4.42 -4.68 -7.48
C THR A 156 5.10 -5.95 -6.95
N THR A 157 6.27 -6.27 -7.48
CA THR A 157 7.13 -7.34 -6.95
C THR A 157 8.48 -6.74 -6.59
N ILE A 158 8.93 -7.00 -5.38
CA ILE A 158 10.24 -6.57 -4.88
C ILE A 158 11.16 -7.77 -4.63
N ASP A 159 12.48 -7.55 -4.62
CA ASP A 159 13.44 -8.49 -4.07
C ASP A 159 13.76 -8.08 -2.62
N ARG A 160 13.43 -8.93 -1.65
CA ARG A 160 13.62 -8.62 -0.22
C ARG A 160 15.09 -8.39 0.15
N GLU A 161 16.02 -8.94 -0.62
CA GLU A 161 17.45 -8.79 -0.37
C GLU A 161 17.92 -7.35 -0.67
N ASP A 162 17.19 -6.58 -1.48
CA ASP A 162 17.46 -5.14 -1.71
C ASP A 162 17.32 -4.30 -0.42
N TRP A 163 16.60 -4.83 0.58
CA TRP A 163 16.43 -4.25 1.93
C TRP A 163 17.14 -5.07 3.02
N ASP A 164 18.22 -5.77 2.67
CA ASP A 164 19.06 -6.54 3.61
C ASP A 164 18.29 -7.63 4.41
N MET A 165 17.19 -8.14 3.85
CA MET A 165 16.48 -9.31 4.39
C MET A 165 17.01 -10.58 3.71
N THR A 166 18.25 -10.97 4.04
CA THR A 166 19.01 -12.01 3.33
C THR A 166 18.89 -13.40 3.95
N TRP A 167 18.31 -13.50 5.17
CA TRP A 167 18.18 -14.78 5.86
C TRP A 167 17.51 -15.85 4.97
N ASN A 168 18.10 -17.06 4.98
CA ASN A 168 17.54 -18.21 4.28
C ASN A 168 18.12 -19.52 4.84
N MET A 169 17.51 -20.64 4.49
CA MET A 169 18.03 -21.99 4.74
C MET A 169 18.05 -22.78 3.43
N ALA A 170 19.13 -23.51 3.20
CA ALA A 170 19.19 -24.50 2.12
C ALA A 170 18.29 -25.70 2.46
N VAL A 171 17.61 -26.22 1.46
CA VAL A 171 16.75 -27.40 1.59
C VAL A 171 17.47 -28.60 1.01
N GLU A 172 17.42 -29.75 1.70
CA GLU A 172 18.14 -30.99 1.29
C GLU A 172 17.79 -31.44 -0.14
N THR A 173 16.59 -31.14 -0.60
CA THR A 173 16.11 -31.42 -1.98
C THR A 173 16.62 -30.44 -3.02
N GLY A 174 17.44 -29.46 -2.62
CA GLY A 174 17.94 -28.37 -3.44
C GLY A 174 17.03 -27.13 -3.40
N GLY A 175 17.65 -25.94 -3.47
CA GLY A 175 16.98 -24.65 -3.38
C GLY A 175 16.96 -24.05 -1.98
N PHE A 176 16.12 -23.03 -1.80
CA PHE A 176 16.03 -22.26 -0.56
C PHE A 176 14.62 -22.30 0.02
N LEU A 177 14.56 -22.15 1.35
CA LEU A 177 13.32 -22.19 2.12
C LEU A 177 12.39 -21.02 1.77
N VAL A 178 12.94 -19.82 1.68
CA VAL A 178 12.20 -18.59 1.43
C VAL A 178 12.62 -17.95 0.09
N GLY A 179 11.65 -17.64 -0.76
CA GLY A 179 11.89 -16.94 -2.02
C GLY A 179 12.42 -15.52 -1.80
N LYS A 180 13.20 -15.00 -2.76
CA LYS A 180 13.69 -13.62 -2.73
C LYS A 180 12.59 -12.64 -3.11
N ARG A 181 11.76 -13.01 -4.10
CA ARG A 181 10.69 -12.16 -4.62
C ARG A 181 9.49 -12.18 -3.67
N VAL A 182 8.99 -11.00 -3.38
CA VAL A 182 7.79 -10.76 -2.59
C VAL A 182 6.85 -9.91 -3.44
N ASP A 183 5.66 -10.42 -3.70
CA ASP A 183 4.61 -9.68 -4.37
C ASP A 183 3.90 -8.81 -3.33
N LEU A 184 3.77 -7.50 -3.57
CA LEU A 184 2.98 -6.58 -2.77
C LEU A 184 1.62 -6.42 -3.45
N GLU A 185 0.55 -6.59 -2.67
CA GLU A 185 -0.84 -6.50 -3.10
C GLU A 185 -1.56 -5.51 -2.18
N ILE A 186 -1.92 -4.34 -2.70
CA ILE A 186 -2.49 -3.23 -1.93
C ILE A 186 -3.90 -2.97 -2.43
N GLU A 187 -4.87 -2.96 -1.52
CA GLU A 187 -6.23 -2.49 -1.76
C GLU A 187 -6.46 -1.26 -0.88
N VAL A 188 -6.93 -0.18 -1.48
CA VAL A 188 -7.08 1.11 -0.80
C VAL A 188 -8.52 1.57 -0.85
N GLU A 189 -9.02 1.99 0.30
CA GLU A 189 -10.15 2.88 0.43
C GLU A 189 -9.70 4.12 1.19
N ALA A 190 -10.06 5.31 0.72
CA ALA A 190 -9.66 6.57 1.34
C ALA A 190 -10.82 7.56 1.37
N HIS A 191 -10.98 8.26 2.50
CA HIS A 191 -12.04 9.22 2.76
C HIS A 191 -11.49 10.63 2.81
N ARG A 192 -12.23 11.58 2.23
CA ARG A 192 -11.84 12.99 2.21
C ARG A 192 -11.85 13.56 3.62
N VAL A 193 -10.77 14.23 3.99
CA VAL A 193 -10.69 15.00 5.25
C VAL A 193 -11.43 16.34 5.08
N ARG A 194 -12.17 16.74 6.09
CA ARG A 194 -12.90 18.04 6.14
C ARG A 194 -11.94 19.20 6.42
#